data_715c6874c13ee080cda82d6b0320eaee
#
_entry.id   715c6874c13ee080cda82d6b0320eaee
#
_cell.length_a   1.000
_cell.length_b   1.000
_cell.length_c   1.000
_cell.angle_alpha   90.00
_cell.angle_beta   90.00
_cell.angle_gamma   90.00
#
_symmetry.space_group_name_H-M   'P 1'
#
loop_
_entity.id
_entity.type
_entity.pdbx_description
1 polymer ?
#
loop_
_entity_poly.entity_id
_entity_poly.type
_entity_poly.pdbx_seq_one_letter_code
_entity_poly.pdbx_strand_id
1 'polypeptide(L)'
;NTATKIASIVGPSDIHSDENHIYSELGFYNTTLGQAELLNRSVLSNNGKKLTGDSLYYDRNQGYGEAFNDVVCVDTINKNMLTGNYCYYNQLTSYAFATDEAVATDFSQGDSLFIHADTLQMFTYHLDTDSVYREARAYHKVRVYRTDVQAVCDSLVFSSKDSCLTMYRDPILWNGQQQLLGEQIMVYMNDSTIDWAHIHNQALSVERIDSVNYNQVSGKDM
;
A
#
# COMPACT_ATOMS: atom_id res chain seq x y z
N ASN A 1 5.03 -29.60 22.66
CA ASN A 1 5.06 -31.07 22.65
C ASN A 1 6.29 -31.54 21.88
N THR A 2 7.20 -32.22 22.56
CA THR A 2 8.48 -32.68 21.97
C THR A 2 8.30 -33.79 20.94
N ALA A 3 7.25 -34.62 21.04
CA ALA A 3 6.99 -35.70 20.09
C ALA A 3 6.40 -35.14 18.77
N THR A 4 5.50 -34.21 18.83
CA THR A 4 4.86 -33.60 17.64
C THR A 4 5.66 -32.44 17.04
N LYS A 5 6.67 -31.95 17.78
CA LYS A 5 7.43 -30.73 17.40
C LYS A 5 6.56 -29.49 17.25
N ILE A 6 5.37 -29.49 17.83
CA ILE A 6 4.44 -28.36 17.82
C ILE A 6 4.46 -27.66 19.19
N ALA A 7 4.73 -26.36 19.20
CA ALA A 7 4.47 -25.47 20.31
C ALA A 7 3.08 -24.87 20.12
N SER A 8 2.29 -24.80 21.19
CA SER A 8 0.95 -24.25 21.17
C SER A 8 0.85 -23.09 22.14
N ILE A 9 0.20 -22.01 21.70
CA ILE A 9 -0.24 -20.89 22.52
C ILE A 9 -1.71 -21.18 22.88
N VAL A 10 -2.01 -21.18 24.18
CA VAL A 10 -3.37 -21.39 24.69
C VAL A 10 -3.65 -20.35 25.77
N GLY A 11 -4.50 -19.39 25.43
CA GLY A 11 -4.78 -18.21 26.23
C GLY A 11 -3.82 -17.04 25.95
N PRO A 12 -4.15 -15.85 26.49
CA PRO A 12 -3.40 -14.62 26.24
C PRO A 12 -1.90 -14.80 26.54
N SER A 13 -1.08 -14.61 25.54
CA SER A 13 0.36 -14.82 25.62
C SER A 13 1.13 -13.71 24.93
N ASP A 14 2.12 -13.17 25.63
CA ASP A 14 3.09 -12.23 25.12
C ASP A 14 4.44 -12.92 24.95
N ILE A 15 4.96 -12.93 23.73
CA ILE A 15 6.23 -13.55 23.38
C ILE A 15 7.19 -12.46 22.92
N HIS A 16 8.32 -12.36 23.57
CA HIS A 16 9.37 -11.39 23.28
C HIS A 16 10.63 -12.11 22.80
N SER A 17 11.24 -11.60 21.74
CA SER A 17 12.52 -12.03 21.23
C SER A 17 13.24 -10.84 20.59
N ASP A 18 14.31 -10.36 21.22
CA ASP A 18 15.09 -9.19 20.79
C ASP A 18 14.21 -8.02 20.31
N GLU A 19 14.04 -7.91 19.00
CA GLU A 19 13.28 -6.83 18.34
C GLU A 19 11.83 -7.22 18.01
N ASN A 20 11.45 -8.49 18.27
CA ASN A 20 10.13 -9.01 17.93
C ASN A 20 9.25 -9.15 19.18
N HIS A 21 8.01 -8.74 19.02
CA HIS A 21 6.96 -8.94 20.01
C HIS A 21 5.73 -9.55 19.32
N ILE A 22 5.22 -10.63 19.89
CA ILE A 22 4.03 -11.33 19.42
C ILE A 22 3.04 -11.40 20.57
N TYR A 23 1.82 -10.91 20.32
CA TYR A 23 0.67 -11.19 21.16
C TYR A 23 -0.29 -12.12 20.43
N SER A 24 -0.72 -13.19 21.10
CA SER A 24 -1.73 -14.09 20.59
C SER A 24 -2.44 -14.81 21.73
N GLU A 25 -3.73 -15.13 21.52
CA GLU A 25 -4.52 -15.92 22.45
C GLU A 25 -4.60 -17.40 22.05
N LEU A 26 -4.40 -17.68 20.77
CA LEU A 26 -4.36 -19.03 20.22
C LEU A 26 -3.37 -19.09 19.09
N GLY A 27 -2.47 -20.04 19.12
CA GLY A 27 -1.51 -20.20 18.04
C GLY A 27 -0.77 -21.51 18.07
N PHE A 28 -0.18 -21.84 16.93
CA PHE A 28 0.59 -23.06 16.73
C PHE A 28 1.88 -22.74 15.99
N TYR A 29 2.98 -23.32 16.45
CA TYR A 29 4.26 -23.24 15.77
C TYR A 29 4.85 -24.61 15.57
N ASN A 30 5.02 -25.00 14.32
CA ASN A 30 5.71 -26.24 13.96
C ASN A 30 7.21 -25.96 13.84
N THR A 31 7.99 -26.46 14.81
CA THR A 31 9.44 -26.20 14.87
C THR A 31 10.23 -26.94 13.79
N THR A 32 9.68 -28.00 13.19
CA THR A 32 10.32 -28.75 12.10
C THR A 32 10.08 -28.07 10.75
N LEU A 33 8.86 -27.61 10.51
CA LEU A 33 8.49 -26.96 9.25
C LEU A 33 8.78 -25.44 9.26
N GLY A 34 9.01 -24.86 10.44
CA GLY A 34 9.20 -23.42 10.57
C GLY A 34 7.93 -22.61 10.28
N GLN A 35 6.76 -23.21 10.50
CA GLN A 35 5.46 -22.61 10.19
C GLN A 35 4.75 -22.18 11.47
N ALA A 36 4.20 -20.97 11.46
CA ALA A 36 3.39 -20.41 12.52
C ALA A 36 1.98 -20.08 12.04
N GLU A 37 1.00 -20.33 12.85
CA GLU A 37 -0.39 -19.90 12.69
C GLU A 37 -0.84 -19.27 13.99
N LEU A 38 -1.30 -18.00 13.92
CA LEU A 38 -1.76 -17.23 15.06
C LEU A 38 -3.21 -16.82 14.80
N LEU A 39 -4.06 -17.03 15.78
CA LEU A 39 -5.52 -16.86 15.69
C LEU A 39 -6.02 -15.90 16.77
N ASN A 40 -7.29 -15.50 16.67
CA ASN A 40 -7.96 -14.63 17.64
C ASN A 40 -7.33 -13.26 17.78
N ARG A 41 -7.23 -12.53 16.64
CA ARG A 41 -6.77 -11.15 16.62
C ARG A 41 -5.33 -10.98 17.13
N SER A 42 -4.42 -11.70 16.52
CA SER A 42 -3.01 -11.65 16.87
C SER A 42 -2.31 -10.39 16.40
N VAL A 43 -1.22 -10.05 17.06
CA VAL A 43 -0.39 -8.87 16.79
C VAL A 43 1.06 -9.28 16.68
N LEU A 44 1.70 -8.89 15.59
CA LEU A 44 3.14 -8.99 15.39
C LEU A 44 3.73 -7.58 15.38
N SER A 45 4.75 -7.34 16.16
CA SER A 45 5.48 -6.07 16.17
C SER A 45 6.97 -6.30 16.00
N ASN A 46 7.61 -5.51 15.15
CA ASN A 46 9.04 -5.52 14.92
C ASN A 46 9.50 -4.14 14.45
N ASN A 47 10.49 -3.56 15.13
CA ASN A 47 11.15 -2.31 14.73
C ASN A 47 10.20 -1.23 14.18
N GLY A 48 9.19 -0.84 14.96
CA GLY A 48 8.23 0.19 14.56
C GLY A 48 7.17 -0.26 13.54
N LYS A 49 7.22 -1.52 13.09
CA LYS A 49 6.18 -2.14 12.27
C LYS A 49 5.24 -2.97 13.13
N LYS A 50 3.97 -2.90 12.84
CA LYS A 50 2.93 -3.65 13.53
C LYS A 50 1.95 -4.24 12.53
N LEU A 51 1.77 -5.56 12.59
CA LEU A 51 0.78 -6.29 11.81
C LEU A 51 -0.28 -6.86 12.74
N THR A 52 -1.53 -6.65 12.41
CA THR A 52 -2.68 -7.18 13.14
C THR A 52 -3.65 -7.81 12.14
N GLY A 53 -4.27 -8.91 12.49
CA GLY A 53 -5.30 -9.59 11.70
C GLY A 53 -6.01 -10.61 12.58
N ASP A 54 -7.18 -11.09 12.16
CA ASP A 54 -7.90 -12.14 12.89
C ASP A 54 -7.14 -13.45 12.88
N SER A 55 -6.45 -13.75 11.77
CA SER A 55 -5.45 -14.83 11.72
C SER A 55 -4.24 -14.39 10.93
N LEU A 56 -3.08 -14.88 11.39
CA LEU A 56 -1.78 -14.63 10.77
C LEU A 56 -1.10 -15.97 10.51
N TYR A 57 -0.58 -16.15 9.32
CA TYR A 57 0.23 -17.31 8.94
C TYR A 57 1.64 -16.86 8.55
N TYR A 58 2.64 -17.63 8.92
CA TYR A 58 4.03 -17.36 8.52
C TYR A 58 4.77 -18.65 8.23
N ASP A 59 5.43 -18.73 7.09
CA ASP A 59 6.36 -19.80 6.73
C ASP A 59 7.79 -19.26 6.68
N ARG A 60 8.57 -19.62 7.70
CA ARG A 60 9.95 -19.15 7.85
C ARG A 60 10.86 -19.67 6.74
N ASN A 61 10.63 -20.91 6.27
CA ASN A 61 11.52 -21.55 5.29
C ASN A 61 11.31 -20.97 3.89
N GLN A 62 10.07 -20.58 3.59
CA GLN A 62 9.71 -19.91 2.33
C GLN A 62 9.75 -18.38 2.43
N GLY A 63 9.90 -17.83 3.63
CA GLY A 63 10.04 -16.41 3.88
C GLY A 63 8.80 -15.59 3.55
N TYR A 64 7.60 -16.15 3.69
CA TYR A 64 6.37 -15.40 3.44
C TYR A 64 5.40 -15.44 4.62
N GLY A 65 4.52 -14.46 4.66
CA GLY A 65 3.43 -14.36 5.62
C GLY A 65 2.14 -13.91 4.97
N GLU A 66 1.05 -14.33 5.57
CA GLU A 66 -0.32 -13.98 5.18
C GLU A 66 -1.09 -13.49 6.40
N ALA A 67 -1.99 -12.55 6.19
CA ALA A 67 -2.88 -12.04 7.24
C ALA A 67 -4.30 -11.96 6.69
N PHE A 68 -5.26 -12.33 7.51
CA PHE A 68 -6.65 -12.49 7.12
C PHE A 68 -7.57 -11.72 8.06
N ASN A 69 -8.57 -11.09 7.49
CA ASN A 69 -9.67 -10.33 8.06
C ASN A 69 -9.22 -9.15 8.94
N ASP A 70 -9.79 -7.99 8.66
CA ASP A 70 -9.49 -6.74 9.35
C ASP A 70 -7.98 -6.51 9.54
N VAL A 71 -7.23 -6.75 8.47
CA VAL A 71 -5.77 -6.63 8.50
C VAL A 71 -5.37 -5.17 8.60
N VAL A 72 -4.47 -4.87 9.53
CA VAL A 72 -3.84 -3.56 9.69
C VAL A 72 -2.34 -3.74 9.80
N CYS A 73 -1.60 -3.21 8.84
CA CYS A 73 -0.15 -3.13 8.85
C CYS A 73 0.27 -1.67 8.97
N VAL A 74 0.97 -1.32 10.05
CA VAL A 74 1.45 0.05 10.29
C VAL A 74 2.98 0.03 10.32
N ASP A 75 3.60 0.95 9.60
CA ASP A 75 5.03 1.25 9.69
C ASP A 75 5.20 2.69 10.23
N THR A 76 5.53 2.80 11.52
CA THR A 76 5.66 4.11 12.17
C THR A 76 6.96 4.83 11.81
N ILE A 77 7.96 4.11 11.29
CA ILE A 77 9.23 4.67 10.83
C ILE A 77 9.02 5.36 9.48
N ASN A 78 8.44 4.63 8.52
CA ASN A 78 8.15 5.16 7.19
C ASN A 78 6.81 5.92 7.15
N LYS A 79 6.08 5.97 8.27
CA LYS A 79 4.80 6.69 8.42
C LYS A 79 3.78 6.31 7.36
N ASN A 80 3.56 5.01 7.21
CA ASN A 80 2.53 4.48 6.34
C ASN A 80 1.72 3.36 7.00
N MET A 81 0.55 3.11 6.45
CA MET A 81 -0.36 2.07 6.89
C MET A 81 -1.01 1.40 5.68
N LEU A 82 -1.19 0.10 5.76
CA LEU A 82 -1.93 -0.69 4.79
C LEU A 82 -3.02 -1.45 5.53
N THR A 83 -4.25 -1.37 5.03
CA THR A 83 -5.39 -2.14 5.53
C THR A 83 -6.03 -2.94 4.41
N GLY A 84 -6.76 -4.00 4.76
CA GLY A 84 -7.48 -4.86 3.82
C GLY A 84 -7.99 -6.11 4.53
N ASN A 85 -8.75 -6.96 3.85
CA ASN A 85 -9.20 -8.23 4.43
C ASN A 85 -8.25 -9.40 4.15
N TYR A 86 -7.35 -9.24 3.18
CA TYR A 86 -6.25 -10.18 2.96
C TYR A 86 -4.97 -9.44 2.60
N CYS A 87 -3.88 -9.79 3.28
CA CYS A 87 -2.55 -9.27 2.99
C CYS A 87 -1.54 -10.41 2.87
N TYR A 88 -0.63 -10.28 1.92
CA TYR A 88 0.49 -11.19 1.69
C TYR A 88 1.80 -10.40 1.64
N TYR A 89 2.83 -10.96 2.22
CA TYR A 89 4.19 -10.43 2.13
C TYR A 89 5.20 -11.55 1.95
N ASN A 90 6.13 -11.38 1.02
CA ASN A 90 7.26 -12.29 0.82
C ASN A 90 8.58 -11.55 1.03
N GLN A 91 9.33 -11.96 2.05
CA GLN A 91 10.59 -11.34 2.44
C GLN A 91 11.70 -11.54 1.42
N LEU A 92 11.72 -12.70 0.73
CA LEU A 92 12.78 -13.04 -0.22
C LEU A 92 12.70 -12.21 -1.50
N THR A 93 11.47 -11.91 -1.94
CA THR A 93 11.21 -11.12 -3.14
C THR A 93 10.91 -9.66 -2.83
N SER A 94 10.71 -9.32 -1.56
CA SER A 94 10.23 -8.01 -1.10
C SER A 94 8.94 -7.57 -1.82
N TYR A 95 8.09 -8.56 -2.14
CA TYR A 95 6.78 -8.36 -2.73
C TYR A 95 5.71 -8.38 -1.67
N ALA A 96 4.76 -7.45 -1.76
CA ALA A 96 3.59 -7.41 -0.90
C ALA A 96 2.33 -7.11 -1.70
N PHE A 97 1.21 -7.62 -1.27
CA PHE A 97 -0.08 -7.15 -1.76
C PHE A 97 -1.16 -7.19 -0.68
N ALA A 98 -2.20 -6.36 -0.87
CA ALA A 98 -3.42 -6.38 -0.09
C ALA A 98 -4.62 -6.34 -1.03
N THR A 99 -5.69 -7.03 -0.66
CA THR A 99 -6.94 -7.06 -1.42
C THR A 99 -8.14 -7.06 -0.48
N ASP A 100 -9.33 -6.96 -1.06
CA ASP A 100 -10.59 -6.84 -0.37
C ASP A 100 -10.63 -5.60 0.56
N GLU A 101 -11.11 -4.50 -0.02
CA GLU A 101 -11.16 -3.19 0.63
C GLU A 101 -9.78 -2.64 1.01
N ALA A 102 -8.79 -2.86 0.14
CA ALA A 102 -7.43 -2.43 0.41
C ALA A 102 -7.30 -0.90 0.41
N VAL A 103 -6.70 -0.36 1.48
CA VAL A 103 -6.37 1.06 1.60
C VAL A 103 -4.93 1.22 2.04
N ALA A 104 -4.14 1.95 1.24
CA ALA A 104 -2.83 2.44 1.64
C ALA A 104 -2.97 3.89 2.13
N THR A 105 -2.34 4.18 3.25
CA THR A 105 -2.30 5.52 3.85
C THR A 105 -0.86 5.94 4.06
N ASP A 106 -0.48 7.10 3.52
CA ASP A 106 0.78 7.77 3.82
C ASP A 106 0.49 8.98 4.71
N PHE A 107 1.05 8.99 5.92
CA PHE A 107 0.96 10.08 6.88
C PHE A 107 2.32 10.71 7.18
N SER A 108 3.26 10.60 6.25
CA SER A 108 4.60 11.20 6.35
C SER A 108 4.58 12.73 6.25
N GLN A 109 3.58 13.28 5.60
CA GLN A 109 3.35 14.71 5.44
C GLN A 109 2.29 15.22 6.44
N GLY A 110 2.06 16.52 6.50
CA GLY A 110 1.07 17.13 7.40
C GLY A 110 -0.37 16.64 7.17
N ASP A 111 -0.70 16.29 5.92
CA ASP A 111 -1.98 15.74 5.52
C ASP A 111 -1.81 14.31 5.00
N SER A 112 -2.72 13.42 5.35
CA SER A 112 -2.64 12.03 4.95
C SER A 112 -3.12 11.82 3.51
N LEU A 113 -2.34 11.05 2.75
CA LEU A 113 -2.73 10.55 1.43
C LEU A 113 -3.33 9.15 1.58
N PHE A 114 -4.52 8.95 1.04
CA PHE A 114 -5.22 7.68 1.02
C PHE A 114 -5.32 7.17 -0.42
N ILE A 115 -5.01 5.90 -0.63
CA ILE A 115 -5.19 5.20 -1.91
C ILE A 115 -6.03 3.95 -1.64
N HIS A 116 -7.24 3.95 -2.16
CA HIS A 116 -8.14 2.80 -2.11
C HIS A 116 -8.19 2.11 -3.48
N ALA A 117 -8.18 0.78 -3.47
CA ALA A 117 -8.36 -0.06 -4.67
C ALA A 117 -8.88 -1.45 -4.30
N ASP A 118 -9.37 -2.21 -5.28
CA ASP A 118 -9.70 -3.62 -5.06
C ASP A 118 -8.43 -4.43 -4.70
N THR A 119 -7.29 -4.07 -5.30
CA THR A 119 -5.99 -4.69 -4.99
C THR A 119 -4.87 -3.65 -5.03
N LEU A 120 -4.03 -3.68 -4.02
CA LEU A 120 -2.79 -2.91 -3.92
C LEU A 120 -1.59 -3.84 -3.92
N GLN A 121 -0.56 -3.53 -4.71
CA GLN A 121 0.67 -4.31 -4.81
C GLN A 121 1.89 -3.41 -4.62
N MET A 122 2.93 -3.95 -4.00
CA MET A 122 4.22 -3.29 -3.83
C MET A 122 5.33 -4.22 -4.29
N PHE A 123 6.15 -3.73 -5.20
CA PHE A 123 7.36 -4.39 -5.69
C PHE A 123 8.58 -3.60 -5.25
N THR A 124 9.63 -4.31 -4.87
CA THR A 124 10.94 -3.73 -4.61
C THR A 124 11.95 -4.32 -5.58
N TYR A 125 12.62 -3.46 -6.33
CA TYR A 125 13.62 -3.84 -7.34
C TYR A 125 15.00 -3.37 -6.90
N HIS A 126 15.98 -4.24 -7.08
CA HIS A 126 17.40 -3.93 -6.88
C HIS A 126 18.04 -3.82 -8.26
N LEU A 127 18.51 -2.61 -8.62
CA LEU A 127 19.20 -2.38 -9.90
C LEU A 127 20.67 -2.84 -9.85
N ASP A 128 21.28 -2.68 -8.68
CA ASP A 128 22.62 -3.12 -8.32
C ASP A 128 22.74 -3.13 -6.78
N THR A 129 23.93 -3.26 -6.22
CA THR A 129 24.13 -3.39 -4.79
C THR A 129 23.65 -2.20 -3.96
N ASP A 130 23.57 -1.01 -4.56
CA ASP A 130 23.30 0.24 -3.83
C ASP A 130 22.02 0.97 -4.27
N SER A 131 21.42 0.56 -5.39
CA SER A 131 20.24 1.22 -5.96
C SER A 131 18.98 0.38 -5.81
N VAL A 132 18.06 0.86 -5.00
CA VAL A 132 16.75 0.23 -4.77
C VAL A 132 15.66 1.20 -5.22
N TYR A 133 14.71 0.71 -6.02
CA TYR A 133 13.48 1.46 -6.28
C TYR A 133 12.24 0.61 -5.99
N ARG A 134 11.13 1.28 -5.75
CA ARG A 134 9.85 0.67 -5.45
C ARG A 134 8.82 1.04 -6.50
N GLU A 135 7.95 0.10 -6.77
CA GLU A 135 6.80 0.31 -7.64
C GLU A 135 5.54 -0.11 -6.89
N ALA A 136 4.59 0.81 -6.75
CA ALA A 136 3.29 0.55 -6.20
C ALA A 136 2.26 0.49 -7.33
N ARG A 137 1.41 -0.53 -7.32
CA ARG A 137 0.31 -0.70 -8.29
C ARG A 137 -1.00 -0.81 -7.56
N ALA A 138 -2.00 -0.10 -8.06
CA ALA A 138 -3.37 -0.18 -7.60
C ALA A 138 -4.28 -0.61 -8.76
N TYR A 139 -5.13 -1.60 -8.54
CA TYR A 139 -5.99 -2.16 -9.57
C TYR A 139 -7.44 -2.15 -9.15
N HIS A 140 -8.23 -1.69 -10.08
CA HIS A 140 -9.66 -1.55 -10.12
C HIS A 140 -10.24 -0.58 -9.09
N LYS A 141 -11.06 0.33 -9.62
CA LYS A 141 -11.79 1.33 -8.84
C LYS A 141 -10.89 2.19 -7.95
N VAL A 142 -9.73 2.56 -8.46
CA VAL A 142 -8.76 3.35 -7.70
C VAL A 142 -9.32 4.70 -7.35
N ARG A 143 -9.19 5.08 -6.08
CA ARG A 143 -9.52 6.40 -5.54
C ARG A 143 -8.35 6.89 -4.71
N VAL A 144 -7.88 8.07 -5.05
CA VAL A 144 -6.82 8.77 -4.32
C VAL A 144 -7.44 9.99 -3.66
N TYR A 145 -7.11 10.19 -2.40
CA TYR A 145 -7.60 11.34 -1.64
C TYR A 145 -6.51 11.92 -0.74
N ARG A 146 -6.29 13.21 -0.90
CA ARG A 146 -5.68 14.14 0.04
C ARG A 146 -6.45 15.46 -0.08
N THR A 147 -6.39 16.34 0.89
CA THR A 147 -7.20 17.57 0.89
C THR A 147 -7.00 18.44 -0.34
N ASP A 148 -5.78 18.53 -0.86
CA ASP A 148 -5.39 19.33 -2.02
C ASP A 148 -5.43 18.56 -3.36
N VAL A 149 -5.34 17.22 -3.32
CA VAL A 149 -5.29 16.35 -4.49
C VAL A 149 -6.26 15.19 -4.36
N GLN A 150 -7.05 14.97 -5.40
CA GLN A 150 -7.96 13.83 -5.50
C GLN A 150 -7.86 13.22 -6.88
N ALA A 151 -8.01 11.90 -6.99
CA ALA A 151 -8.05 11.25 -8.29
C ALA A 151 -8.93 10.00 -8.27
N VAL A 152 -9.46 9.67 -9.44
CA VAL A 152 -10.13 8.40 -9.73
C VAL A 152 -9.60 7.84 -11.04
N CYS A 153 -9.42 6.53 -11.10
CA CYS A 153 -9.05 5.80 -12.31
C CYS A 153 -9.37 4.32 -12.14
N ASP A 154 -9.20 3.53 -13.20
CA ASP A 154 -9.29 2.08 -13.05
C ASP A 154 -8.01 1.50 -12.45
N SER A 155 -6.86 1.95 -12.92
CA SER A 155 -5.56 1.43 -12.48
C SER A 155 -4.53 2.56 -12.33
N LEU A 156 -3.61 2.38 -11.38
CA LEU A 156 -2.57 3.35 -11.06
C LEU A 156 -1.25 2.62 -10.84
N VAL A 157 -0.17 3.19 -11.34
CA VAL A 157 1.20 2.73 -11.10
C VAL A 157 2.05 3.92 -10.65
N PHE A 158 2.70 3.79 -9.52
CA PHE A 158 3.72 4.73 -9.04
C PHE A 158 5.09 4.08 -9.10
N SER A 159 6.08 4.75 -9.70
CA SER A 159 7.49 4.35 -9.74
C SER A 159 8.34 5.35 -8.97
N SER A 160 9.02 4.88 -7.93
CA SER A 160 9.96 5.72 -7.20
C SER A 160 11.26 5.99 -7.96
N LYS A 161 11.53 5.24 -9.04
CA LYS A 161 12.69 5.46 -9.90
C LYS A 161 12.61 6.79 -10.64
N ASP A 162 11.41 7.08 -11.15
CA ASP A 162 11.16 8.24 -11.99
C ASP A 162 10.33 9.29 -11.25
N SER A 163 9.96 9.02 -9.99
CA SER A 163 9.00 9.81 -9.20
C SER A 163 7.72 10.11 -9.98
N CYS A 164 7.28 9.12 -10.76
CA CYS A 164 6.15 9.25 -11.67
C CYS A 164 4.98 8.35 -11.25
N LEU A 165 3.80 8.95 -11.20
CA LEU A 165 2.53 8.27 -10.98
C LEU A 165 1.75 8.27 -12.29
N THR A 166 1.41 7.11 -12.81
CA THR A 166 0.65 6.94 -14.05
C THR A 166 -0.73 6.38 -13.75
N MET A 167 -1.75 7.05 -14.21
CA MET A 167 -3.16 6.66 -14.09
C MET A 167 -3.70 6.24 -15.47
N TYR A 168 -4.47 5.17 -15.50
CA TYR A 168 -4.97 4.54 -16.71
C TYR A 168 -6.48 4.41 -16.71
N ARG A 169 -7.07 4.41 -17.91
CA ARG A 169 -8.48 4.20 -18.21
C ARG A 169 -9.37 5.28 -17.61
N ASP A 170 -9.48 6.34 -18.37
CA ASP A 170 -10.31 7.51 -18.11
C ASP A 170 -10.06 8.14 -16.73
N PRO A 171 -8.79 8.42 -16.38
CA PRO A 171 -8.47 9.07 -15.12
C PRO A 171 -9.04 10.47 -15.06
N ILE A 172 -9.45 10.86 -13.84
CA ILE A 172 -9.76 12.24 -13.48
C ILE A 172 -8.88 12.61 -12.30
N LEU A 173 -8.15 13.71 -12.44
CA LEU A 173 -7.32 14.28 -11.38
C LEU A 173 -7.81 15.68 -11.02
N TRP A 174 -8.07 15.92 -9.76
CA TRP A 174 -8.34 17.24 -9.20
C TRP A 174 -7.14 17.69 -8.38
N ASN A 175 -6.62 18.88 -8.69
CA ASN A 175 -5.54 19.53 -7.97
C ASN A 175 -5.98 20.97 -7.64
N GLY A 176 -6.42 21.20 -6.41
CA GLY A 176 -7.02 22.46 -6.00
C GLY A 176 -8.24 22.82 -6.85
N GLN A 177 -8.12 23.89 -7.65
CA GLN A 177 -9.18 24.41 -8.52
C GLN A 177 -9.14 23.83 -9.95
N GLN A 178 -8.16 23.00 -10.25
CA GLN A 178 -7.93 22.41 -11.57
C GLN A 178 -8.42 20.97 -11.63
N GLN A 179 -9.08 20.61 -12.73
CA GLN A 179 -9.48 19.27 -13.09
C GLN A 179 -8.80 18.86 -14.39
N LEU A 180 -8.18 17.69 -14.41
CA LEU A 180 -7.49 17.12 -15.56
C LEU A 180 -8.16 15.79 -15.93
N LEU A 181 -8.39 15.57 -17.24
CA LEU A 181 -8.99 14.37 -17.81
C LEU A 181 -8.24 13.94 -19.05
N GLY A 182 -8.24 12.65 -19.34
CA GLY A 182 -7.66 12.04 -20.53
C GLY A 182 -7.78 10.52 -20.49
N GLU A 183 -7.22 9.82 -21.47
CA GLU A 183 -7.16 8.35 -21.45
C GLU A 183 -6.07 7.84 -20.50
N GLN A 184 -5.01 8.66 -20.32
CA GLN A 184 -3.90 8.40 -19.40
C GLN A 184 -3.39 9.74 -18.86
N ILE A 185 -3.09 9.78 -17.57
CA ILE A 185 -2.44 10.93 -16.93
C ILE A 185 -1.17 10.44 -16.24
N MET A 186 -0.04 11.08 -16.58
CA MET A 186 1.25 10.88 -15.92
C MET A 186 1.54 12.12 -15.06
N VAL A 187 1.78 11.91 -13.78
CA VAL A 187 2.08 12.96 -12.81
C VAL A 187 3.50 12.77 -12.31
N TYR A 188 4.34 13.75 -12.55
CA TYR A 188 5.72 13.78 -12.05
C TYR A 188 5.76 14.58 -10.75
N MET A 189 6.40 13.97 -9.76
CA MET A 189 6.41 14.49 -8.40
C MET A 189 7.79 14.97 -8.00
N ASN A 190 7.83 16.05 -7.25
CA ASN A 190 9.02 16.55 -6.57
C ASN A 190 8.68 16.69 -5.08
N ASP A 191 9.39 15.95 -4.22
CA ASP A 191 9.22 15.96 -2.76
C ASP A 191 7.74 15.88 -2.32
N SER A 192 6.97 14.94 -2.89
CA SER A 192 5.55 14.70 -2.60
C SER A 192 4.57 15.77 -3.10
N THR A 193 5.03 16.74 -3.86
CA THR A 193 4.19 17.71 -4.59
C THR A 193 4.14 17.40 -6.07
N ILE A 194 3.05 17.79 -6.73
CA ILE A 194 2.96 17.70 -8.19
C ILE A 194 3.87 18.78 -8.79
N ASP A 195 4.85 18.36 -9.60
CA ASP A 195 5.70 19.26 -10.37
C ASP A 195 5.03 19.58 -11.71
N TRP A 196 4.71 18.56 -12.49
CA TRP A 196 3.98 18.70 -13.74
C TRP A 196 3.19 17.42 -14.07
N ALA A 197 2.23 17.54 -14.95
CA ALA A 197 1.43 16.43 -15.44
C ALA A 197 1.42 16.38 -16.96
N HIS A 198 1.43 15.17 -17.53
CA HIS A 198 1.27 14.91 -18.95
C HIS A 198 -0.01 14.10 -19.17
N ILE A 199 -0.90 14.62 -19.99
CA ILE A 199 -2.19 14.00 -20.30
C ILE A 199 -2.12 13.48 -21.73
N HIS A 200 -2.32 12.19 -21.91
CA HIS A 200 -2.33 11.53 -23.21
C HIS A 200 -3.75 11.27 -23.68
N ASN A 201 -3.98 11.61 -24.92
CA ASN A 201 -5.21 11.43 -25.67
C ASN A 201 -6.44 12.05 -24.99
N GLN A 202 -7.25 12.73 -25.78
CA GLN A 202 -8.47 13.40 -25.31
C GLN A 202 -8.23 14.31 -24.11
N ALA A 203 -7.07 14.97 -24.10
CA ALA A 203 -6.65 15.81 -22.99
C ALA A 203 -7.60 16.98 -22.79
N LEU A 204 -8.08 17.15 -21.56
CA LEU A 204 -8.92 18.26 -21.13
C LEU A 204 -8.45 18.75 -19.76
N SER A 205 -8.21 20.05 -19.68
CA SER A 205 -7.98 20.78 -18.42
C SER A 205 -9.09 21.80 -18.21
N VAL A 206 -9.69 21.79 -17.04
CA VAL A 206 -10.67 22.78 -16.61
C VAL A 206 -10.17 23.38 -15.31
N GLU A 207 -10.01 24.70 -15.30
CA GLU A 207 -9.57 25.45 -14.12
C GLU A 207 -10.65 26.45 -13.71
N ARG A 208 -11.03 26.45 -12.46
CA ARG A 208 -11.95 27.43 -11.92
C ARG A 208 -11.20 28.71 -11.56
N ILE A 209 -11.54 29.83 -12.24
CA ILE A 209 -10.93 31.15 -12.02
C ILE A 209 -11.63 31.88 -10.88
N ASP A 210 -12.96 31.87 -10.91
CA ASP A 210 -13.81 32.51 -9.88
C ASP A 210 -15.15 31.74 -9.72
N SER A 211 -16.15 32.34 -9.10
CA SER A 211 -17.43 31.69 -8.83
C SER A 211 -18.25 31.34 -10.08
N VAL A 212 -17.96 31.97 -11.23
CA VAL A 212 -18.74 31.83 -12.48
C VAL A 212 -17.90 31.58 -13.71
N ASN A 213 -16.58 31.84 -13.67
CA ASN A 213 -15.69 31.74 -14.81
C ASN A 213 -14.76 30.52 -14.69
N TYR A 214 -14.58 29.84 -15.82
CA TYR A 214 -13.67 28.68 -15.96
C TYR A 214 -12.77 28.87 -17.17
N ASN A 215 -11.53 28.50 -17.04
CA ASN A 215 -10.60 28.29 -18.13
C ASN A 215 -10.69 26.84 -18.60
N GLN A 216 -10.78 26.64 -19.91
CA GLN A 216 -10.81 25.30 -20.46
C GLN A 216 -9.81 25.19 -21.61
N VAL A 217 -8.96 24.19 -21.54
CA VAL A 217 -8.00 23.84 -22.59
C VAL A 217 -8.21 22.39 -22.98
N SER A 218 -8.25 22.10 -24.27
CA SER A 218 -8.36 20.73 -24.77
C SER A 218 -7.40 20.49 -25.92
N GLY A 219 -6.95 19.26 -26.04
CA GLY A 219 -6.00 18.84 -27.08
C GLY A 219 -5.98 17.34 -27.24
N LYS A 220 -5.13 16.86 -28.16
CA LYS A 220 -4.84 15.43 -28.24
C LYS A 220 -4.02 15.03 -27.01
N ASP A 221 -2.95 15.78 -26.76
CA ASP A 221 -2.04 15.62 -25.63
C ASP A 221 -1.83 17.00 -24.98
N MET A 222 -1.49 17.03 -23.72
CA MET A 222 -1.26 18.24 -22.94
C MET A 222 -0.12 18.01 -21.93
#